data_2b2c2fbde9771fc075d4ec99cf34d147
#
_entry.id   2b2c2fbde9771fc075d4ec99cf34d147
#
_cell.length_a   1.000
_cell.length_b   1.000
_cell.length_c   1.000
_cell.angle_alpha   90.00
_cell.angle_beta   90.00
_cell.angle_gamma   90.00
#
_symmetry.space_group_name_H-M   'P 1'
#
loop_
_entity.id
_entity.type
_entity.pdbx_description
1 polymer ?
#
loop_
_entity_poly.entity_id
_entity_poly.type
_entity_poly.pdbx_seq_one_letter_code
_entity_poly.pdbx_strand_id
1 'polypeptide(L)'
;MEKVIRRALISVYHKEGLAEILAELNRQGVEFVSTGGTHEFITSLGYACRAVDDLTRYPSMLGGRVKTLHPMIFGGILARRGHESDVREVGEYGLPLIDLVIVDLYPFEATVASGASEEDIIEKIDIGGISLIRGAAKNFEDVVIISSRAQYAGFYSLLKEQGARTSLAERRHYAREAFAVSSAYDSAIFRYFDDGEQTAFRMSSDSPKVLRYGENPHQRGFFFGNFDRYFDKLQGKEISYNNLQDIEAAVSLISEFSAPTFAILK
;
A
#
# COMPACT_ATOMS: atom_id res chain seq x y z
N MET A 1 -23.33 0.95 -1.74
CA MET A 1 -23.77 -0.37 -2.25
C MET A 1 -22.75 -1.39 -1.85
N GLU A 2 -23.17 -2.52 -1.29
CA GLU A 2 -22.27 -3.64 -0.99
C GLU A 2 -21.88 -4.40 -2.24
N LYS A 3 -20.66 -4.95 -2.23
CA LYS A 3 -20.15 -5.85 -3.27
C LYS A 3 -19.63 -7.13 -2.63
N VAL A 4 -19.84 -8.24 -3.32
CA VAL A 4 -19.37 -9.57 -2.90
C VAL A 4 -18.05 -9.85 -3.63
N ILE A 5 -17.06 -10.29 -2.88
CA ILE A 5 -15.79 -10.77 -3.43
C ILE A 5 -16.00 -12.21 -3.88
N ARG A 6 -15.90 -12.45 -5.18
CA ARG A 6 -16.01 -13.79 -5.80
C ARG A 6 -14.68 -14.27 -6.34
N ARG A 7 -13.84 -13.35 -6.81
CA ARG A 7 -12.51 -13.66 -7.35
C ARG A 7 -11.47 -12.69 -6.85
N ALA A 8 -10.36 -13.21 -6.35
CA ALA A 8 -9.22 -12.47 -5.85
C ALA A 8 -7.99 -12.69 -6.73
N LEU A 9 -7.37 -11.62 -7.19
CA LEU A 9 -6.03 -11.62 -7.77
C LEU A 9 -5.02 -11.29 -6.67
N ILE A 10 -4.09 -12.20 -6.42
CA ILE A 10 -3.14 -12.10 -5.32
C ILE A 10 -1.72 -12.21 -5.88
N SER A 11 -0.91 -11.18 -5.68
CA SER A 11 0.49 -11.14 -6.13
C SER A 11 1.31 -10.37 -5.10
N VAL A 12 1.95 -11.08 -4.19
CA VAL A 12 2.69 -10.49 -3.06
C VAL A 12 4.13 -10.99 -3.01
N TYR A 13 5.04 -10.11 -2.61
CA TYR A 13 6.43 -10.47 -2.35
C TYR A 13 6.55 -11.20 -1.01
N HIS A 14 5.98 -10.63 0.07
CA HIS A 14 5.98 -11.22 1.41
C HIS A 14 4.71 -12.05 1.64
N LYS A 15 4.85 -13.19 2.31
CA LYS A 15 3.74 -14.15 2.55
C LYS A 15 3.23 -14.13 4.00
N GLU A 16 3.92 -13.44 4.90
CA GLU A 16 3.58 -13.38 6.32
C GLU A 16 2.20 -12.72 6.51
N GLY A 17 1.35 -13.37 7.28
CA GLY A 17 -0.02 -12.92 7.55
C GLY A 17 -1.03 -13.17 6.41
N LEU A 18 -0.58 -13.65 5.23
CA LEU A 18 -1.48 -13.92 4.11
C LEU A 18 -2.33 -15.19 4.32
N ALA A 19 -1.79 -16.21 4.99
CA ALA A 19 -2.44 -17.51 5.13
C ALA A 19 -3.82 -17.42 5.81
N GLU A 20 -3.96 -16.59 6.83
CA GLU A 20 -5.23 -16.38 7.55
C GLU A 20 -6.30 -15.72 6.66
N ILE A 21 -5.90 -14.75 5.84
CA ILE A 21 -6.76 -14.09 4.86
C ILE A 21 -7.22 -15.10 3.80
N LEU A 22 -6.28 -15.92 3.29
CA LEU A 22 -6.59 -16.96 2.30
C LEU A 22 -7.56 -18.00 2.85
N ALA A 23 -7.35 -18.45 4.10
CA ALA A 23 -8.25 -19.41 4.75
C ALA A 23 -9.68 -18.86 4.84
N GLU A 24 -9.83 -17.59 5.22
CA GLU A 24 -11.14 -16.96 5.35
C GLU A 24 -11.80 -16.75 3.97
N LEU A 25 -11.06 -16.27 2.98
CA LEU A 25 -11.55 -16.13 1.60
C LEU A 25 -11.95 -17.47 0.99
N ASN A 26 -11.16 -18.51 1.20
CA ASN A 26 -11.47 -19.87 0.73
C ASN A 26 -12.73 -20.41 1.40
N ARG A 27 -12.91 -20.20 2.70
CA ARG A 27 -14.13 -20.56 3.43
C ARG A 27 -15.39 -19.88 2.86
N GLN A 28 -15.24 -18.69 2.30
CA GLN A 28 -16.29 -17.93 1.63
C GLN A 28 -16.49 -18.30 0.15
N GLY A 29 -15.72 -19.26 -0.38
CA GLY A 29 -15.81 -19.72 -1.76
C GLY A 29 -15.21 -18.75 -2.80
N VAL A 30 -14.26 -17.91 -2.38
CA VAL A 30 -13.58 -16.98 -3.30
C VAL A 30 -12.58 -17.74 -4.17
N GLU A 31 -12.65 -17.53 -5.49
CA GLU A 31 -11.69 -18.06 -6.45
C GLU A 31 -10.37 -17.29 -6.39
N PHE A 32 -9.25 -18.03 -6.40
CA PHE A 32 -7.91 -17.42 -6.41
C PHE A 32 -7.30 -17.43 -7.80
N VAL A 33 -6.71 -16.28 -8.15
CA VAL A 33 -5.86 -16.09 -9.33
C VAL A 33 -4.52 -15.54 -8.85
N SER A 34 -3.40 -16.10 -9.30
CA SER A 34 -2.09 -15.66 -8.82
C SER A 34 -0.96 -15.92 -9.81
N THR A 35 0.24 -15.44 -9.51
CA THR A 35 1.46 -15.63 -10.30
C THR A 35 2.61 -16.14 -9.45
N GLY A 36 3.55 -16.88 -10.07
CA GLY A 36 4.85 -17.25 -9.51
C GLY A 36 4.78 -17.80 -8.09
N GLY A 37 5.67 -17.33 -7.21
CA GLY A 37 5.78 -17.83 -5.83
C GLY A 37 4.54 -17.58 -4.95
N THR A 38 3.65 -16.66 -5.32
CA THR A 38 2.36 -16.52 -4.60
C THR A 38 1.39 -17.63 -5.00
N HIS A 39 1.37 -18.04 -6.26
CA HIS A 39 0.60 -19.18 -6.71
C HIS A 39 1.06 -20.47 -6.01
N GLU A 40 2.38 -20.70 -5.95
CA GLU A 40 2.97 -21.85 -5.25
C GLU A 40 2.61 -21.84 -3.76
N PHE A 41 2.65 -20.68 -3.12
CA PHE A 41 2.28 -20.55 -1.72
C PHE A 41 0.80 -20.89 -1.48
N ILE A 42 -0.13 -20.38 -2.30
CA ILE A 42 -1.56 -20.67 -2.17
C ILE A 42 -1.84 -22.17 -2.36
N THR A 43 -1.22 -22.78 -3.37
CA THR A 43 -1.38 -24.21 -3.66
C THR A 43 -0.75 -25.08 -2.58
N SER A 44 0.37 -24.68 -1.98
CA SER A 44 0.99 -25.40 -0.86
C SER A 44 0.12 -25.44 0.40
N LEU A 45 -0.79 -24.48 0.57
CA LEU A 45 -1.81 -24.48 1.62
C LEU A 45 -3.02 -25.37 1.29
N GLY A 46 -3.02 -26.04 0.13
CA GLY A 46 -4.11 -26.91 -0.31
C GLY A 46 -5.28 -26.19 -0.98
N TYR A 47 -5.16 -24.91 -1.30
CA TYR A 47 -6.23 -24.17 -1.96
C TYR A 47 -6.08 -24.21 -3.50
N ALA A 48 -7.22 -24.33 -4.20
CA ALA A 48 -7.25 -24.19 -5.63
C ALA A 48 -6.89 -22.76 -6.05
N CYS A 49 -5.91 -22.64 -6.96
CA CYS A 49 -5.48 -21.34 -7.46
C CYS A 49 -5.20 -21.44 -8.95
N ARG A 50 -5.79 -20.55 -9.72
CA ARG A 50 -5.56 -20.48 -11.17
C ARG A 50 -4.33 -19.59 -11.44
N ALA A 51 -3.42 -20.08 -12.30
CA ALA A 51 -2.30 -19.26 -12.72
C ALA A 51 -2.77 -18.13 -13.66
N VAL A 52 -2.15 -16.96 -13.58
CA VAL A 52 -2.42 -15.84 -14.51
C VAL A 52 -2.12 -16.25 -15.94
N ASP A 53 -1.08 -17.04 -16.16
CA ASP A 53 -0.68 -17.52 -17.49
C ASP A 53 -1.78 -18.39 -18.14
N ASP A 54 -2.49 -19.21 -17.35
CA ASP A 54 -3.65 -19.98 -17.81
C ASP A 54 -4.85 -19.09 -18.14
N LEU A 55 -5.00 -17.99 -17.42
CA LEU A 55 -6.09 -17.04 -17.60
C LEU A 55 -5.89 -16.18 -18.84
N THR A 56 -4.66 -15.70 -19.03
CA THR A 56 -4.28 -14.83 -20.14
C THR A 56 -3.99 -15.63 -21.43
N ARG A 57 -3.71 -16.92 -21.28
CA ARG A 57 -3.16 -17.81 -22.35
C ARG A 57 -1.86 -17.25 -22.93
N TYR A 58 -1.11 -16.53 -22.11
CA TYR A 58 0.14 -15.90 -22.49
C TYR A 58 1.21 -16.21 -21.45
N PRO A 59 2.38 -16.69 -21.85
CA PRO A 59 3.44 -17.05 -20.89
C PRO A 59 4.03 -15.80 -20.24
N SER A 60 4.54 -15.98 -19.04
CA SER A 60 5.39 -14.98 -18.41
C SER A 60 6.66 -14.73 -19.23
N MET A 61 6.95 -13.48 -19.56
CA MET A 61 8.07 -13.11 -20.44
C MET A 61 9.08 -12.22 -19.73
N LEU A 62 10.25 -12.06 -20.35
CA LEU A 62 11.32 -11.17 -19.92
C LEU A 62 11.71 -11.38 -18.43
N GLY A 63 11.91 -12.65 -18.05
CA GLY A 63 12.25 -12.99 -16.67
C GLY A 63 11.12 -12.71 -15.66
N GLY A 64 9.88 -12.55 -16.15
CA GLY A 64 8.74 -12.26 -15.30
C GLY A 64 8.38 -10.77 -15.14
N ARG A 65 9.06 -9.88 -15.86
CA ARG A 65 8.74 -8.45 -15.88
C ARG A 65 7.37 -8.17 -16.51
N VAL A 66 6.88 -9.07 -17.37
CA VAL A 66 5.55 -8.99 -18.01
C VAL A 66 4.76 -10.24 -17.67
N LYS A 67 3.90 -10.18 -16.69
CA LYS A 67 3.01 -11.28 -16.23
C LYS A 67 1.56 -10.83 -16.21
N THR A 68 1.28 -9.82 -15.39
CA THR A 68 -0.07 -9.29 -15.12
C THR A 68 -0.47 -8.14 -16.01
N LEU A 69 0.49 -7.52 -16.74
CA LEU A 69 0.23 -6.43 -17.69
C LEU A 69 -0.44 -6.94 -18.97
N HIS A 70 -1.68 -7.39 -18.83
CA HIS A 70 -2.45 -8.01 -19.90
C HIS A 70 -3.90 -7.50 -19.90
N PRO A 71 -4.53 -7.30 -21.09
CA PRO A 71 -5.92 -6.82 -21.18
C PRO A 71 -6.92 -7.70 -20.41
N MET A 72 -6.74 -9.01 -20.36
CA MET A 72 -7.60 -9.92 -19.58
C MET A 72 -7.59 -9.59 -18.09
N ILE A 73 -6.43 -9.24 -17.53
CA ILE A 73 -6.29 -8.90 -16.11
C ILE A 73 -6.82 -7.50 -15.86
N PHE A 74 -6.34 -6.50 -16.59
CA PHE A 74 -6.74 -5.11 -16.39
C PHE A 74 -8.19 -4.86 -16.80
N GLY A 75 -8.71 -5.55 -17.82
CA GLY A 75 -10.12 -5.53 -18.17
C GLY A 75 -10.99 -6.08 -17.02
N GLY A 76 -10.58 -7.20 -16.40
CA GLY A 76 -11.27 -7.76 -15.24
C GLY A 76 -11.28 -6.85 -14.01
N ILE A 77 -10.23 -6.05 -13.80
CA ILE A 77 -10.11 -5.06 -12.71
C ILE A 77 -10.87 -3.77 -13.04
N LEU A 78 -10.72 -3.22 -14.24
CA LEU A 78 -11.19 -1.89 -14.60
C LEU A 78 -12.63 -1.83 -15.11
N ALA A 79 -13.25 -2.97 -15.44
CA ALA A 79 -14.63 -3.02 -15.92
C ALA A 79 -15.61 -2.44 -14.88
N ARG A 80 -16.34 -1.41 -15.29
CA ARG A 80 -17.40 -0.78 -14.49
C ARG A 80 -18.67 -1.63 -14.59
N ARG A 81 -19.03 -2.31 -13.52
CA ARG A 81 -20.10 -3.32 -13.53
C ARG A 81 -21.51 -2.75 -13.67
N GLY A 82 -21.68 -1.46 -13.49
CA GLY A 82 -22.92 -0.73 -13.73
C GLY A 82 -23.00 -0.03 -15.09
N HIS A 83 -21.98 -0.18 -15.94
CA HIS A 83 -21.92 0.53 -17.21
C HIS A 83 -22.20 -0.43 -18.39
N GLU A 84 -23.24 -0.17 -19.17
CA GLU A 84 -23.73 -1.11 -20.20
C GLU A 84 -22.68 -1.49 -21.25
N SER A 85 -21.83 -0.53 -21.70
CA SER A 85 -20.78 -0.84 -22.67
C SER A 85 -19.74 -1.80 -22.08
N ASP A 86 -19.33 -1.57 -20.83
CA ASP A 86 -18.32 -2.42 -20.15
C ASP A 86 -18.88 -3.83 -19.92
N VAL A 87 -20.14 -3.95 -19.50
CA VAL A 87 -20.80 -5.25 -19.32
C VAL A 87 -20.87 -6.05 -20.62
N ARG A 88 -21.16 -5.40 -21.74
CA ARG A 88 -21.16 -6.01 -23.07
C ARG A 88 -19.78 -6.50 -23.46
N GLU A 89 -18.74 -5.66 -23.32
CA GLU A 89 -17.36 -6.01 -23.63
C GLU A 89 -16.82 -7.13 -22.71
N VAL A 90 -17.17 -7.12 -21.43
CA VAL A 90 -16.86 -8.23 -20.52
C VAL A 90 -17.39 -9.55 -21.05
N GLY A 91 -18.63 -9.57 -21.56
CA GLY A 91 -19.22 -10.76 -22.18
C GLY A 91 -18.57 -11.13 -23.51
N GLU A 92 -18.34 -10.16 -24.38
CA GLU A 92 -17.76 -10.33 -25.71
C GLU A 92 -16.33 -10.88 -25.66
N TYR A 93 -15.49 -10.32 -24.81
CA TYR A 93 -14.09 -10.72 -24.67
C TYR A 93 -13.86 -11.79 -23.60
N GLY A 94 -14.89 -12.21 -22.86
CA GLY A 94 -14.78 -13.20 -21.79
C GLY A 94 -13.88 -12.74 -20.64
N LEU A 95 -13.94 -11.46 -20.29
CA LEU A 95 -13.06 -10.88 -19.26
C LEU A 95 -13.40 -11.45 -17.88
N PRO A 96 -12.40 -11.98 -17.13
CA PRO A 96 -12.62 -12.51 -15.79
C PRO A 96 -12.73 -11.37 -14.79
N LEU A 97 -13.94 -11.04 -14.33
CA LEU A 97 -14.12 -10.00 -13.31
C LEU A 97 -13.33 -10.33 -12.04
N ILE A 98 -12.56 -9.37 -11.55
CA ILE A 98 -11.75 -9.44 -10.33
C ILE A 98 -12.35 -8.49 -9.30
N ASP A 99 -12.66 -9.00 -8.11
CA ASP A 99 -13.35 -8.25 -7.05
C ASP A 99 -12.41 -7.77 -5.96
N LEU A 100 -11.31 -8.51 -5.79
CA LEU A 100 -10.27 -8.22 -4.81
C LEU A 100 -8.90 -8.30 -5.47
N VAL A 101 -8.06 -7.33 -5.17
CA VAL A 101 -6.64 -7.37 -5.51
C VAL A 101 -5.83 -7.27 -4.23
N ILE A 102 -4.91 -8.21 -4.00
CA ILE A 102 -3.95 -8.16 -2.88
C ILE A 102 -2.55 -8.11 -3.49
N VAL A 103 -1.86 -7.02 -3.25
CA VAL A 103 -0.50 -6.79 -3.78
C VAL A 103 0.34 -6.14 -2.69
N ASP A 104 1.56 -6.60 -2.50
CA ASP A 104 2.62 -5.81 -1.89
C ASP A 104 3.74 -5.59 -2.89
N LEU A 105 4.39 -4.43 -2.82
CA LEU A 105 5.46 -4.06 -3.72
C LEU A 105 6.79 -4.68 -3.30
N TYR A 106 7.71 -4.78 -4.24
CA TYR A 106 9.09 -5.14 -3.92
C TYR A 106 9.71 -4.12 -2.95
N PRO A 107 10.60 -4.56 -2.04
CA PRO A 107 11.16 -3.72 -0.98
C PRO A 107 12.25 -2.78 -1.52
N PHE A 108 11.90 -1.84 -2.40
CA PHE A 108 12.83 -0.92 -3.06
C PHE A 108 13.67 -0.11 -2.05
N GLU A 109 13.02 0.58 -1.10
CA GLU A 109 13.74 1.40 -0.11
C GLU A 109 14.68 0.58 0.78
N ALA A 110 14.25 -0.64 1.18
CA ALA A 110 15.11 -1.54 1.97
C ALA A 110 16.31 -2.03 1.14
N THR A 111 16.13 -2.26 -0.16
CA THR A 111 17.22 -2.64 -1.05
C THR A 111 18.22 -1.49 -1.24
N VAL A 112 17.75 -0.26 -1.43
CA VAL A 112 18.60 0.93 -1.45
C VAL A 112 19.37 1.08 -0.13
N ALA A 113 18.67 0.97 1.00
CA ALA A 113 19.27 1.13 2.32
C ALA A 113 20.32 0.03 2.66
N SER A 114 20.22 -1.14 2.03
CA SER A 114 21.20 -2.22 2.21
C SER A 114 22.53 -1.99 1.48
N GLY A 115 22.63 -0.97 0.61
CA GLY A 115 23.80 -0.72 -0.22
C GLY A 115 23.97 -1.76 -1.33
N ALA A 116 22.90 -2.35 -1.83
CA ALA A 116 22.90 -3.30 -2.94
C ALA A 116 23.44 -2.64 -4.24
N SER A 117 23.78 -3.46 -5.23
CA SER A 117 24.21 -2.95 -6.54
C SER A 117 23.09 -2.14 -7.22
N GLU A 118 23.45 -1.20 -8.08
CA GLU A 118 22.49 -0.44 -8.88
C GLU A 118 21.56 -1.35 -9.68
N GLU A 119 22.10 -2.42 -10.26
CA GLU A 119 21.33 -3.42 -11.01
C GLU A 119 20.28 -4.09 -10.11
N ASP A 120 20.64 -4.51 -8.90
CA ASP A 120 19.71 -5.12 -7.94
C ASP A 120 18.64 -4.13 -7.47
N ILE A 121 19.00 -2.86 -7.28
CA ILE A 121 18.05 -1.80 -6.91
C ILE A 121 17.05 -1.56 -8.03
N ILE A 122 17.50 -1.43 -9.26
CA ILE A 122 16.63 -1.22 -10.43
C ILE A 122 15.67 -2.40 -10.62
N GLU A 123 16.12 -3.64 -10.41
CA GLU A 123 15.26 -4.83 -10.46
C GLU A 123 14.14 -4.84 -9.39
N LYS A 124 14.26 -4.00 -8.34
CA LYS A 124 13.20 -3.84 -7.33
C LYS A 124 12.20 -2.73 -7.66
N ILE A 125 12.32 -2.07 -8.81
CA ILE A 125 11.27 -1.17 -9.30
C ILE A 125 10.12 -2.01 -9.84
N ASP A 126 9.04 -2.07 -9.06
CA ASP A 126 7.86 -2.88 -9.39
C ASP A 126 6.98 -2.15 -10.43
N ILE A 127 6.84 -2.76 -11.60
CA ILE A 127 5.99 -2.24 -12.69
C ILE A 127 4.59 -2.87 -12.62
N GLY A 128 4.53 -4.18 -12.43
CA GLY A 128 3.26 -4.93 -12.46
C GLY A 128 2.41 -4.68 -11.23
N GLY A 129 3.00 -4.78 -10.03
CA GLY A 129 2.32 -4.59 -8.77
C GLY A 129 1.76 -3.18 -8.60
N ILE A 130 2.57 -2.16 -8.89
CA ILE A 130 2.10 -0.76 -8.81
C ILE A 130 0.95 -0.49 -9.80
N SER A 131 1.00 -1.08 -11.00
CA SER A 131 -0.07 -0.95 -11.98
C SER A 131 -1.37 -1.61 -11.50
N LEU A 132 -1.30 -2.79 -10.88
CA LEU A 132 -2.46 -3.48 -10.28
C LEU A 132 -3.07 -2.66 -9.14
N ILE A 133 -2.23 -2.10 -8.26
CA ILE A 133 -2.66 -1.24 -7.15
C ILE A 133 -3.46 -0.05 -7.69
N ARG A 134 -2.90 0.68 -8.66
CA ARG A 134 -3.55 1.86 -9.24
C ARG A 134 -4.82 1.52 -10.01
N GLY A 135 -4.81 0.40 -10.76
CA GLY A 135 -5.98 -0.07 -11.51
C GLY A 135 -7.15 -0.41 -10.60
N ALA A 136 -6.90 -1.21 -9.55
CA ALA A 136 -7.93 -1.58 -8.58
C ALA A 136 -8.43 -0.37 -7.77
N ALA A 137 -7.52 0.50 -7.32
CA ALA A 137 -7.88 1.72 -6.61
C ALA A 137 -8.75 2.66 -7.46
N LYS A 138 -8.45 2.79 -8.78
CA LYS A 138 -9.27 3.58 -9.70
C LYS A 138 -10.71 3.06 -9.79
N ASN A 139 -10.89 1.73 -9.79
CA ASN A 139 -12.22 1.11 -9.88
C ASN A 139 -12.77 0.71 -8.49
N PHE A 140 -12.53 1.51 -7.46
CA PHE A 140 -12.97 1.22 -6.09
C PHE A 140 -14.49 1.06 -5.94
N GLU A 141 -15.28 1.52 -6.87
CA GLU A 141 -16.73 1.28 -6.86
C GLU A 141 -17.07 -0.20 -6.97
N ASP A 142 -16.22 -0.98 -7.64
CA ASP A 142 -16.44 -2.39 -7.93
C ASP A 142 -15.39 -3.33 -7.32
N VAL A 143 -14.18 -2.83 -7.02
CA VAL A 143 -13.02 -3.62 -6.61
C VAL A 143 -12.47 -3.13 -5.27
N VAL A 144 -12.11 -4.06 -4.38
CA VAL A 144 -11.32 -3.74 -3.19
C VAL A 144 -9.84 -4.04 -3.44
N ILE A 145 -8.96 -3.16 -2.96
CA ILE A 145 -7.51 -3.30 -3.06
C ILE A 145 -6.87 -3.35 -1.68
N ILE A 146 -6.05 -4.34 -1.44
CA ILE A 146 -5.15 -4.44 -0.28
C ILE A 146 -3.73 -4.29 -0.82
N SER A 147 -3.13 -3.15 -0.57
CA SER A 147 -1.87 -2.71 -1.19
C SER A 147 -0.65 -2.79 -0.28
N SER A 148 -0.85 -3.26 0.96
CA SER A 148 0.21 -3.34 1.97
C SER A 148 -0.14 -4.37 3.03
N ARG A 149 0.88 -5.05 3.58
CA ARG A 149 0.75 -5.95 4.74
C ARG A 149 0.18 -5.27 5.98
N ALA A 150 0.43 -3.98 6.16
CA ALA A 150 -0.12 -3.21 7.27
C ALA A 150 -1.65 -3.22 7.30
N GLN A 151 -2.31 -3.48 6.17
CA GLN A 151 -3.76 -3.54 6.03
C GLN A 151 -4.33 -4.94 6.35
N TYR A 152 -3.50 -5.98 6.48
CA TYR A 152 -3.95 -7.37 6.61
C TYR A 152 -4.81 -7.60 7.85
N ALA A 153 -4.42 -7.08 9.00
CA ALA A 153 -5.18 -7.26 10.24
C ALA A 153 -6.58 -6.63 10.15
N GLY A 154 -6.68 -5.41 9.61
CA GLY A 154 -7.96 -4.73 9.41
C GLY A 154 -8.85 -5.44 8.39
N PHE A 155 -8.26 -5.88 7.27
CA PHE A 155 -9.00 -6.63 6.25
C PHE A 155 -9.45 -8.01 6.73
N TYR A 156 -8.61 -8.71 7.49
CA TYR A 156 -9.00 -9.99 8.11
C TYR A 156 -10.17 -9.82 9.08
N SER A 157 -10.13 -8.80 9.94
CA SER A 157 -11.25 -8.50 10.84
C SER A 157 -12.55 -8.22 10.06
N LEU A 158 -12.46 -7.44 8.98
CA LEU A 158 -13.58 -7.18 8.10
C LEU A 158 -14.17 -8.47 7.50
N LEU A 159 -13.31 -9.37 7.00
CA LEU A 159 -13.75 -10.67 6.45
C LEU A 159 -14.42 -11.55 7.51
N LYS A 160 -13.97 -11.50 8.75
CA LYS A 160 -14.57 -12.26 9.87
C LYS A 160 -15.94 -11.71 10.27
N GLU A 161 -16.11 -10.40 10.23
CA GLU A 161 -17.34 -9.73 10.68
C GLU A 161 -18.45 -9.80 9.65
N GLN A 162 -18.14 -9.62 8.37
CA GLN A 162 -19.18 -9.50 7.33
C GLN A 162 -18.97 -10.44 6.14
N GLY A 163 -18.04 -11.40 6.24
CA GLY A 163 -17.71 -12.34 5.18
C GLY A 163 -17.02 -11.65 4.00
N ALA A 164 -17.10 -12.29 2.83
CA ALA A 164 -16.50 -11.76 1.60
C ALA A 164 -17.34 -10.61 1.00
N ARG A 165 -17.68 -9.61 1.80
CA ARG A 165 -18.47 -8.43 1.39
C ARG A 165 -17.75 -7.16 1.75
N THR A 166 -17.94 -6.13 0.94
CA THR A 166 -17.37 -4.80 1.21
C THR A 166 -18.38 -3.71 0.88
N SER A 167 -18.48 -2.71 1.74
CA SER A 167 -19.21 -1.47 1.48
C SER A 167 -18.41 -0.54 0.56
N LEU A 168 -19.09 0.44 -0.03
CA LEU A 168 -18.41 1.48 -0.82
C LEU A 168 -17.43 2.32 0.03
N ALA A 169 -17.76 2.56 1.29
CA ALA A 169 -16.89 3.32 2.19
C ALA A 169 -15.57 2.61 2.47
N GLU A 170 -15.61 1.29 2.70
CA GLU A 170 -14.42 0.47 2.90
C GLU A 170 -13.57 0.41 1.64
N ARG A 171 -14.16 0.17 0.46
CA ARG A 171 -13.42 0.18 -0.79
C ARG A 171 -12.76 1.52 -1.07
N ARG A 172 -13.45 2.64 -0.78
CA ARG A 172 -12.88 3.98 -0.88
C ARG A 172 -11.75 4.22 0.12
N HIS A 173 -11.88 3.68 1.34
CA HIS A 173 -10.81 3.72 2.33
C HIS A 173 -9.54 3.02 1.80
N TYR A 174 -9.68 1.77 1.33
CA TYR A 174 -8.55 1.02 0.79
C TYR A 174 -7.97 1.63 -0.50
N ALA A 175 -8.81 2.27 -1.33
CA ALA A 175 -8.32 3.00 -2.50
C ALA A 175 -7.46 4.22 -2.10
N ARG A 176 -7.84 4.94 -1.05
CA ARG A 176 -7.02 6.02 -0.47
C ARG A 176 -5.67 5.51 0.00
N GLU A 177 -5.67 4.40 0.77
CA GLU A 177 -4.45 3.75 1.24
C GLU A 177 -3.56 3.28 0.07
N ALA A 178 -4.16 2.75 -0.98
CA ALA A 178 -3.46 2.31 -2.18
C ALA A 178 -2.74 3.47 -2.90
N PHE A 179 -3.38 4.64 -2.99
CA PHE A 179 -2.72 5.82 -3.54
C PHE A 179 -1.66 6.41 -2.59
N ALA A 180 -1.81 6.27 -1.28
CA ALA A 180 -0.74 6.60 -0.33
C ALA A 180 0.50 5.73 -0.59
N VAL A 181 0.33 4.40 -0.69
CA VAL A 181 1.41 3.46 -1.04
C VAL A 181 2.05 3.83 -2.38
N SER A 182 1.25 4.06 -3.43
CA SER A 182 1.75 4.40 -4.76
C SER A 182 2.57 5.70 -4.76
N SER A 183 2.08 6.74 -4.09
CA SER A 183 2.76 8.04 -4.04
C SER A 183 4.06 8.00 -3.24
N ALA A 184 4.09 7.24 -2.13
CA ALA A 184 5.29 7.03 -1.33
C ALA A 184 6.36 6.28 -2.13
N TYR A 185 5.94 5.22 -2.83
CA TYR A 185 6.81 4.40 -3.66
C TYR A 185 7.46 5.21 -4.79
N ASP A 186 6.67 5.94 -5.58
CA ASP A 186 7.18 6.80 -6.65
C ASP A 186 8.09 7.91 -6.11
N SER A 187 7.78 8.45 -4.93
CA SER A 187 8.62 9.46 -4.27
C SER A 187 9.97 8.90 -3.82
N ALA A 188 10.00 7.64 -3.39
CA ALA A 188 11.25 6.97 -3.03
C ALA A 188 12.13 6.69 -4.25
N ILE A 189 11.53 6.22 -5.35
CA ILE A 189 12.22 5.99 -6.61
C ILE A 189 12.76 7.31 -7.18
N PHE A 190 11.94 8.36 -7.19
CA PHE A 190 12.39 9.69 -7.61
C PHE A 190 13.61 10.16 -6.82
N ARG A 191 13.58 10.03 -5.50
CA ARG A 191 14.70 10.42 -4.62
C ARG A 191 16.00 9.69 -4.93
N TYR A 192 15.91 8.42 -5.29
CA TYR A 192 17.05 7.62 -5.70
C TYR A 192 17.67 8.15 -7.00
N PHE A 193 16.86 8.47 -8.00
CA PHE A 193 17.35 9.00 -9.28
C PHE A 193 17.75 10.48 -9.24
N ASP A 194 17.21 11.26 -8.30
CA ASP A 194 17.57 12.66 -8.10
C ASP A 194 18.98 12.83 -7.51
N ASP A 195 19.51 11.78 -6.90
CA ASP A 195 20.89 11.62 -6.38
C ASP A 195 21.45 12.88 -5.69
N GLY A 196 20.60 13.61 -4.99
CA GLY A 196 20.96 14.83 -4.28
C GLY A 196 21.02 16.11 -5.12
N GLU A 197 20.64 16.09 -6.39
CA GLU A 197 20.54 17.30 -7.23
C GLU A 197 19.45 18.26 -6.77
N GLN A 198 18.50 17.78 -5.93
CA GLN A 198 17.40 18.55 -5.34
C GLN A 198 16.54 19.27 -6.38
N THR A 199 16.29 18.61 -7.51
CA THR A 199 15.51 19.17 -8.61
C THR A 199 14.04 19.40 -8.23
N ALA A 200 13.51 18.62 -7.24
CA ALA A 200 12.20 18.82 -6.69
C ALA A 200 12.10 18.26 -5.26
N PHE A 201 11.35 18.94 -4.40
CA PHE A 201 11.01 18.44 -3.07
C PHE A 201 9.80 17.50 -3.14
N ARG A 202 10.02 16.22 -2.82
CA ARG A 202 8.97 15.19 -2.70
C ARG A 202 9.18 14.42 -1.41
N MET A 203 8.19 14.48 -0.53
CA MET A 203 8.18 13.75 0.75
C MET A 203 6.82 13.11 0.96
N SER A 204 6.83 11.90 1.49
CA SER A 204 5.66 11.17 1.90
C SER A 204 5.83 10.71 3.35
N SER A 205 4.77 10.81 4.14
CA SER A 205 4.74 10.35 5.54
C SER A 205 3.34 9.85 5.87
N ASP A 206 3.23 8.58 6.27
CA ASP A 206 1.95 7.88 6.38
C ASP A 206 1.36 7.87 7.79
N SER A 207 2.14 8.27 8.81
CA SER A 207 1.75 8.13 10.22
C SER A 207 1.93 9.44 10.97
N PRO A 208 1.01 10.41 10.82
CA PRO A 208 1.08 11.64 11.56
C PRO A 208 0.80 11.40 13.04
N LYS A 209 1.66 11.91 13.93
CA LYS A 209 1.34 12.02 15.35
C LYS A 209 0.39 13.20 15.55
N VAL A 210 -0.77 12.95 16.13
CA VAL A 210 -1.72 14.01 16.47
C VAL A 210 -1.17 14.76 17.69
N LEU A 211 -1.03 16.07 17.56
CA LEU A 211 -0.61 16.94 18.64
C LEU A 211 -1.81 17.33 19.52
N ARG A 212 -1.55 17.79 20.73
CA ARG A 212 -2.59 18.22 21.67
C ARG A 212 -3.49 19.31 21.07
N TYR A 213 -2.91 20.27 20.35
CA TYR A 213 -3.57 21.29 19.53
C TYR A 213 -2.54 21.93 18.58
N GLY A 214 -3.00 22.72 17.61
CA GLY A 214 -2.18 23.49 16.69
C GLY A 214 -1.60 24.75 17.31
N GLU A 215 -1.46 25.83 16.53
CA GLU A 215 -1.03 27.14 17.02
C GLU A 215 -2.03 27.69 18.07
N ASN A 216 -3.32 27.54 17.79
CA ASN A 216 -4.40 27.94 18.70
C ASN A 216 -5.14 26.71 19.26
N PRO A 217 -5.74 26.79 20.46
CA PRO A 217 -6.35 25.63 21.13
C PRO A 217 -7.47 24.93 20.36
N HIS A 218 -8.15 25.62 19.47
CA HIS A 218 -9.22 25.06 18.64
C HIS A 218 -8.73 24.42 17.34
N GLN A 219 -7.46 24.57 16.99
CA GLN A 219 -6.86 24.02 15.80
C GLN A 219 -6.30 22.63 16.07
N ARG A 220 -6.40 21.74 15.07
CA ARG A 220 -5.70 20.46 15.09
C ARG A 220 -4.26 20.65 14.61
N GLY A 221 -3.32 20.06 15.34
CA GLY A 221 -1.92 20.00 14.95
C GLY A 221 -1.49 18.57 14.63
N PHE A 222 -0.59 18.42 13.68
CA PHE A 222 -0.03 17.13 13.28
C PHE A 222 1.48 17.26 13.11
N PHE A 223 2.20 16.25 13.59
CA PHE A 223 3.62 16.08 13.31
C PHE A 223 3.77 14.93 12.29
N PHE A 224 4.35 15.21 11.14
CA PHE A 224 4.65 14.22 10.13
C PHE A 224 6.12 13.81 10.21
N GLY A 225 6.36 12.52 10.37
CA GLY A 225 7.67 11.94 10.55
C GLY A 225 7.74 11.00 11.75
N ASN A 226 8.90 10.38 11.97
CA ASN A 226 9.11 9.54 13.14
C ASN A 226 9.43 10.41 14.36
N PHE A 227 8.39 10.76 15.13
CA PHE A 227 8.51 11.59 16.31
C PHE A 227 9.47 11.01 17.36
N ASP A 228 9.38 9.70 17.58
CA ASP A 228 10.14 9.02 18.63
C ASP A 228 11.64 8.85 18.26
N ARG A 229 12.02 9.19 17.02
CA ARG A 229 13.43 9.30 16.61
C ARG A 229 14.09 10.56 17.16
N TYR A 230 13.31 11.60 17.41
CA TYR A 230 13.80 12.93 17.79
C TYR A 230 13.55 13.25 19.25
N PHE A 231 12.55 12.64 19.87
CA PHE A 231 12.08 13.03 21.19
C PHE A 231 11.74 11.82 22.05
N ASP A 232 12.31 11.79 23.26
CA ASP A 232 11.92 10.89 24.33
C ASP A 232 11.03 11.65 25.32
N LYS A 233 9.73 11.36 25.32
CA LYS A 233 8.80 11.94 26.29
C LYS A 233 8.91 11.21 27.61
N LEU A 234 9.55 11.82 28.62
CA LEU A 234 9.73 11.21 29.93
C LEU A 234 8.46 11.29 30.78
N GLN A 235 7.75 12.44 30.77
CA GLN A 235 6.51 12.65 31.50
C GLN A 235 5.76 13.92 31.02
N GLY A 236 4.56 14.14 31.55
CA GLY A 236 3.80 15.36 31.30
C GLY A 236 2.70 15.18 30.24
N LYS A 237 2.10 16.30 29.83
CA LYS A 237 1.01 16.38 28.86
C LYS A 237 1.54 16.09 27.45
N GLU A 238 0.63 15.74 26.53
CA GLU A 238 0.98 15.64 25.11
C GLU A 238 1.45 16.98 24.55
N ILE A 239 2.39 16.90 23.59
CA ILE A 239 3.01 18.06 22.96
C ILE A 239 1.99 18.78 22.05
N SER A 240 2.01 20.13 22.11
CA SER A 240 1.31 20.99 21.14
C SER A 240 2.25 21.49 20.06
N TYR A 241 1.70 22.14 19.03
CA TYR A 241 2.48 22.83 18.01
C TYR A 241 3.44 23.86 18.62
N ASN A 242 2.96 24.70 19.57
CA ASN A 242 3.78 25.70 20.20
C ASN A 242 4.94 25.09 21.01
N ASN A 243 4.72 23.95 21.67
CA ASN A 243 5.81 23.26 22.36
C ASN A 243 6.91 22.76 21.38
N LEU A 244 6.54 22.35 20.16
CA LEU A 244 7.54 21.98 19.14
C LEU A 244 8.36 23.19 18.70
N GLN A 245 7.75 24.38 18.54
CA GLN A 245 8.45 25.60 18.24
C GLN A 245 9.42 26.00 19.37
N ASP A 246 8.97 25.88 20.63
CA ASP A 246 9.80 26.13 21.81
C ASP A 246 11.00 25.17 21.86
N ILE A 247 10.79 23.88 21.56
CA ILE A 247 11.87 22.86 21.52
C ILE A 247 12.86 23.21 20.42
N GLU A 248 12.41 23.58 19.22
CA GLU A 248 13.29 23.97 18.12
C GLU A 248 14.15 25.19 18.50
N ALA A 249 13.52 26.19 19.08
CA ALA A 249 14.23 27.38 19.58
C ALA A 249 15.25 27.03 20.66
N ALA A 250 14.91 26.12 21.58
CA ALA A 250 15.84 25.67 22.64
C ALA A 250 17.03 24.90 22.05
N VAL A 251 16.80 24.00 21.14
CA VAL A 251 17.86 23.20 20.48
C VAL A 251 18.79 24.13 19.70
N SER A 252 18.23 25.05 18.94
CA SER A 252 19.00 26.03 18.18
C SER A 252 19.86 26.91 19.11
N LEU A 253 19.28 27.39 20.18
CA LEU A 253 20.00 28.22 21.17
C LEU A 253 21.14 27.43 21.84
N ILE A 254 20.89 26.21 22.29
CA ILE A 254 21.89 25.39 22.97
C ILE A 254 23.06 25.04 22.05
N SER A 255 22.81 24.86 20.77
CA SER A 255 23.85 24.53 19.78
C SER A 255 24.92 25.59 19.60
N GLU A 256 24.63 26.83 20.02
CA GLU A 256 25.61 27.95 20.01
C GLU A 256 26.67 27.85 21.13
N PHE A 257 26.49 26.94 22.12
CA PHE A 257 27.39 26.81 23.24
C PHE A 257 28.25 25.55 23.15
N SER A 258 29.55 25.68 23.45
CA SER A 258 30.50 24.55 23.49
C SER A 258 30.58 23.89 24.90
N ALA A 259 30.15 24.56 25.94
CA ALA A 259 30.12 24.04 27.30
C ALA A 259 28.77 23.34 27.59
N PRO A 260 28.71 22.39 28.54
CA PRO A 260 27.43 21.81 28.97
C PRO A 260 26.42 22.89 29.33
N THR A 261 25.32 22.93 28.62
CA THR A 261 24.30 23.98 28.71
C THR A 261 22.91 23.36 28.79
N PHE A 262 21.98 23.99 29.46
CA PHE A 262 20.58 23.61 29.46
C PHE A 262 19.68 24.83 29.24
N ALA A 263 18.49 24.60 28.69
CA ALA A 263 17.47 25.62 28.53
C ALA A 263 16.16 25.18 29.19
N ILE A 264 15.48 26.11 29.84
CA ILE A 264 14.13 25.93 30.37
C ILE A 264 13.22 26.92 29.68
N LEU A 265 12.25 26.43 28.96
CA LEU A 265 11.29 27.22 28.19
C LEU A 265 9.89 27.11 28.81
N LYS A 266 9.11 28.19 28.67
CA LYS A 266 7.76 28.25 29.23
C LYS A 266 6.79 28.76 28.17
#